data_c600c882e4c935c44b7611e73f89bc80
#
_entry.id   c600c882e4c935c44b7611e73f89bc80
#
_cell.length_a   1.000
_cell.length_b   1.000
_cell.length_c   1.000
_cell.angle_alpha   90.00
_cell.angle_beta   90.00
_cell.angle_gamma   90.00
#
_symmetry.space_group_name_H-M   'P 1'
#
loop_
_entity.id
_entity.type
_entity.pdbx_description
1 polymer ?
#
loop_
_entity_poly.entity_id
_entity_poly.type
_entity_poly.pdbx_seq_one_letter_code
_entity_poly.pdbx_strand_id
1 'polypeptide(L)'
;MTLFVKELVDEISASPTTEVYGAVTLIYDHHARLLLDKLTDLQHQYHDAVMSSVHIHPDHDNCLEAILVRGKSAPVRKLADSLIATKGVKHGRFILTTSGRDLP
;
A
#
# COMPACT_ATOMS: atom_id res chain seq x y z
N MET A 1 15.56 -20.05 6.13
CA MET A 1 14.35 -20.10 5.27
C MET A 1 13.73 -18.73 5.08
N THR A 2 13.46 -17.99 6.15
CA THR A 2 12.82 -16.68 6.05
C THR A 2 13.63 -15.68 5.21
N LEU A 3 14.95 -15.61 5.41
CA LEU A 3 15.81 -14.71 4.63
C LEU A 3 15.82 -15.07 3.15
N PHE A 4 15.87 -16.36 2.85
CA PHE A 4 15.82 -16.83 1.46
C PHE A 4 14.53 -16.42 0.78
N VAL A 5 13.39 -16.59 1.44
CA VAL A 5 12.09 -16.22 0.89
C VAL A 5 12.00 -14.70 0.67
N LYS A 6 12.49 -13.92 1.62
CA LYS A 6 12.51 -12.45 1.48
C LYS A 6 13.34 -12.02 0.27
N GLU A 7 14.52 -12.60 0.09
CA GLU A 7 15.39 -12.30 -1.05
C GLU A 7 14.69 -12.66 -2.37
N LEU A 8 14.02 -13.80 -2.40
CA LEU A 8 13.30 -14.25 -3.58
C LEU A 8 12.15 -13.29 -3.92
N VAL A 9 11.41 -12.83 -2.93
CA VAL A 9 10.33 -11.84 -3.13
C VAL A 9 10.90 -10.54 -3.67
N ASP A 10 12.01 -10.05 -3.10
CA ASP A 10 12.65 -8.83 -3.55
C ASP A 10 13.11 -8.95 -5.00
N GLU A 11 13.67 -10.09 -5.37
CA GLU A 11 14.12 -10.36 -6.74
C GLU A 11 12.95 -10.39 -7.72
N ILE A 12 11.89 -11.13 -7.39
CA ILE A 12 10.69 -11.23 -8.22
C ILE A 12 10.07 -9.85 -8.44
N SER A 13 9.97 -9.05 -7.38
CA SER A 13 9.31 -7.74 -7.43
C SER A 13 10.16 -6.63 -8.02
N ALA A 14 11.43 -6.90 -8.35
CA ALA A 14 12.33 -5.90 -8.95
C ALA A 14 11.90 -5.54 -10.38
N SER A 15 11.28 -6.45 -11.10
CA SER A 15 10.79 -6.16 -12.45
C SER A 15 9.53 -5.29 -12.39
N PRO A 16 9.46 -4.20 -13.19
CA PRO A 16 8.31 -3.28 -13.17
C PRO A 16 7.01 -3.91 -13.65
N THR A 17 7.07 -5.02 -14.39
CA THR A 17 5.89 -5.69 -14.96
C THR A 17 5.47 -6.94 -14.21
N THR A 18 6.23 -7.37 -13.22
CA THR A 18 5.87 -8.53 -12.39
C THR A 18 4.65 -8.18 -11.54
N GLU A 19 3.68 -9.08 -11.52
CA GLU A 19 2.53 -8.91 -10.65
C GLU A 19 2.91 -9.13 -9.21
N VAL A 20 2.52 -8.19 -8.36
CA VAL A 20 2.82 -8.20 -6.93
C VAL A 20 1.56 -7.96 -6.13
N TYR A 21 1.62 -8.34 -4.86
CA TYR A 21 0.62 -8.03 -3.85
C TYR A 21 1.30 -7.20 -2.76
N GLY A 22 0.52 -6.43 -2.04
CA GLY A 22 1.09 -5.66 -0.96
C GLY A 22 0.05 -5.05 -0.06
N ALA A 23 0.54 -4.42 0.99
CA ALA A 23 -0.28 -3.68 1.93
C ALA A 23 0.38 -2.33 2.22
N VAL A 24 -0.41 -1.28 2.11
CA VAL A 24 0.00 0.08 2.49
C VAL A 24 -0.72 0.42 3.78
N THR A 25 0.04 0.78 4.83
CA THR A 25 -0.55 1.25 6.06
C THR A 25 -0.29 2.74 6.20
N LEU A 26 -1.31 3.48 6.61
CA LEU A 26 -1.24 4.92 6.79
C LEU A 26 -1.80 5.29 8.16
N ILE A 27 -1.14 6.25 8.82
CA ILE A 27 -1.68 6.89 10.04
C ILE A 27 -1.90 8.35 9.70
N TYR A 28 -3.11 8.86 9.95
CA TYR A 28 -3.43 10.25 9.68
C TYR A 28 -4.60 10.71 10.55
N ASP A 29 -4.76 12.03 10.64
CA ASP A 29 -5.88 12.66 11.35
C ASP A 29 -7.15 12.49 10.52
N HIS A 30 -8.12 11.73 11.03
CA HIS A 30 -9.34 11.45 10.28
C HIS A 30 -10.30 12.65 10.20
N HIS A 31 -10.01 13.74 10.89
CA HIS A 31 -10.77 15.00 10.78
C HIS A 31 -10.27 15.89 9.64
N ALA A 32 -9.10 15.58 9.07
CA ALA A 32 -8.50 16.37 7.99
C ALA A 32 -9.18 16.06 6.66
N ARG A 33 -10.28 16.76 6.37
CA ARG A 33 -11.14 16.47 5.21
C ARG A 33 -10.38 16.51 3.88
N LEU A 34 -9.54 17.52 3.68
CA LEU A 34 -8.79 17.64 2.41
C LEU A 34 -7.85 16.45 2.21
N LEU A 35 -7.26 15.97 3.29
CA LEU A 35 -6.40 14.78 3.24
C LEU A 35 -7.22 13.54 2.86
N LEU A 36 -8.38 13.37 3.50
CA LEU A 36 -9.27 12.24 3.20
C LEU A 36 -9.67 12.23 1.73
N ASP A 37 -10.00 13.39 1.18
CA ASP A 37 -10.37 13.52 -0.23
C ASP A 37 -9.20 13.13 -1.13
N LYS A 38 -7.99 13.58 -0.82
CA LYS A 38 -6.81 13.24 -1.61
C LYS A 38 -6.51 11.75 -1.58
N LEU A 39 -6.60 11.12 -0.41
CA LEU A 39 -6.37 9.68 -0.29
C LEU A 39 -7.40 8.89 -1.06
N THR A 40 -8.66 9.31 -1.02
CA THR A 40 -9.74 8.68 -1.76
C THR A 40 -9.53 8.84 -3.27
N ASP A 41 -9.15 10.04 -3.72
CA ASP A 41 -8.91 10.30 -5.13
C ASP A 41 -7.76 9.45 -5.68
N LEU A 42 -6.68 9.31 -4.92
CA LEU A 42 -5.57 8.44 -5.31
C LEU A 42 -6.01 6.99 -5.46
N GLN A 43 -6.82 6.50 -4.52
CA GLN A 43 -7.32 5.14 -4.60
C GLN A 43 -8.24 4.94 -5.80
N HIS A 44 -9.08 5.93 -6.12
CA HIS A 44 -9.93 5.89 -7.31
C HIS A 44 -9.09 5.93 -8.59
N GLN A 45 -8.04 6.73 -8.62
CA GLN A 45 -7.15 6.83 -9.78
C GLN A 45 -6.48 5.48 -10.08
N TYR A 46 -6.20 4.70 -9.06
CA TYR A 46 -5.58 3.38 -9.17
C TYR A 46 -6.56 2.26 -8.81
N HIS A 47 -7.84 2.41 -9.12
CA HIS A 47 -8.88 1.48 -8.68
C HIS A 47 -8.62 0.02 -9.06
N ASP A 48 -7.94 -0.23 -10.18
CA ASP A 48 -7.59 -1.59 -10.59
C ASP A 48 -6.55 -2.24 -9.67
N ALA A 49 -5.76 -1.43 -8.97
CA ALA A 49 -4.72 -1.92 -8.07
C ALA A 49 -5.22 -2.05 -6.62
N VAL A 50 -6.27 -1.34 -6.24
CA VAL A 50 -6.79 -1.38 -4.87
C VAL A 50 -7.81 -2.50 -4.74
N MET A 51 -7.53 -3.46 -3.85
CA MET A 51 -8.42 -4.59 -3.61
C MET A 51 -9.41 -4.30 -2.49
N SER A 52 -8.94 -3.68 -1.42
CA SER A 52 -9.71 -3.50 -0.20
C SER A 52 -9.02 -2.47 0.68
N SER A 53 -9.77 -1.82 1.55
CA SER A 53 -9.18 -1.02 2.61
C SER A 53 -9.95 -1.22 3.91
N VAL A 54 -9.23 -1.11 5.02
CA VAL A 54 -9.77 -1.26 6.36
C VAL A 54 -9.35 -0.03 7.16
N HIS A 55 -10.30 0.54 7.91
CA HIS A 55 -10.07 1.71 8.74
C HIS A 55 -10.26 1.32 10.21
N ILE A 56 -9.29 1.68 11.03
CA ILE A 56 -9.35 1.49 12.48
C ILE A 56 -9.04 2.84 13.12
N HIS A 57 -9.74 3.15 14.20
CA HIS A 57 -9.48 4.37 14.95
C HIS A 57 -8.75 4.03 16.24
N PRO A 58 -7.39 4.15 16.28
CA PRO A 58 -6.61 3.88 17.47
C PRO A 58 -6.99 4.82 18.64
N ASP A 59 -7.40 6.04 18.30
CA ASP A 59 -7.89 7.02 19.24
C ASP A 59 -8.90 7.94 18.56
N HIS A 60 -9.34 8.98 19.27
CA HIS A 60 -10.37 9.90 18.79
C HIS A 60 -9.97 10.62 17.50
N ASP A 61 -8.70 10.94 17.35
CA ASP A 61 -8.24 11.81 16.25
C ASP A 61 -7.60 11.07 15.10
N ASN A 62 -7.05 9.91 15.33
CA ASN A 62 -6.25 9.21 14.32
C ASN A 62 -6.98 8.04 13.67
N CYS A 63 -6.67 7.85 12.42
CA CYS A 63 -7.10 6.68 11.65
C CYS A 63 -5.87 5.89 11.23
N LEU A 64 -5.93 4.57 11.43
CA LEU A 64 -5.03 3.63 10.79
C LEU A 64 -5.80 3.03 9.62
N GLU A 65 -5.30 3.26 8.42
CA GLU A 65 -5.88 2.68 7.22
C GLU A 65 -4.92 1.64 6.64
N ALA A 66 -5.42 0.45 6.36
CA ALA A 66 -4.66 -0.59 5.68
C ALA A 66 -5.29 -0.81 4.31
N ILE A 67 -4.51 -0.60 3.25
CA ILE A 67 -4.96 -0.70 1.87
C ILE A 67 -4.26 -1.89 1.23
N LEU A 68 -5.04 -2.89 0.84
CA LEU A 68 -4.51 -4.07 0.15
C LEU A 68 -4.47 -3.79 -1.34
N VAL A 69 -3.31 -4.03 -1.94
CA VAL A 69 -3.06 -3.70 -3.34
C VAL A 69 -2.50 -4.90 -4.10
N ARG A 70 -2.75 -4.90 -5.41
CA ARG A 70 -2.14 -5.87 -6.33
C ARG A 70 -2.03 -5.25 -7.71
N GLY A 71 -1.15 -5.80 -8.51
CA GLY A 71 -0.97 -5.38 -9.89
C GLY A 71 0.49 -5.43 -10.27
N LYS A 72 0.80 -4.80 -11.39
CA LYS A 72 2.20 -4.71 -11.82
C LYS A 72 3.00 -3.89 -10.82
N SER A 73 4.23 -4.31 -10.58
CA SER A 73 5.09 -3.72 -9.56
C SER A 73 5.23 -2.20 -9.69
N ALA A 74 5.46 -1.70 -10.91
CA ALA A 74 5.68 -0.25 -11.09
C ALA A 74 4.47 0.59 -10.67
N PRO A 75 3.25 0.37 -11.17
CA PRO A 75 2.11 1.18 -10.73
C PRO A 75 1.75 0.96 -9.27
N VAL A 76 1.92 -0.25 -8.74
CA VAL A 76 1.65 -0.52 -7.32
C VAL A 76 2.61 0.28 -6.43
N ARG A 77 3.91 0.30 -6.76
CA ARG A 77 4.89 1.10 -6.01
C ARG A 77 4.58 2.59 -6.11
N LYS A 78 4.19 3.05 -7.29
CA LYS A 78 3.85 4.45 -7.49
C LYS A 78 2.64 4.86 -6.63
N LEU A 79 1.62 4.03 -6.59
CA LEU A 79 0.46 4.27 -5.72
C LEU A 79 0.86 4.33 -4.26
N ALA A 80 1.64 3.34 -3.79
CA ALA A 80 2.09 3.28 -2.40
C ALA A 80 2.89 4.53 -2.03
N ASP A 81 3.85 4.92 -2.88
CA ASP A 81 4.68 6.09 -2.64
C ASP A 81 3.83 7.37 -2.60
N SER A 82 2.87 7.49 -3.51
CA SER A 82 1.98 8.66 -3.57
C SER A 82 1.11 8.78 -2.33
N LEU A 83 0.56 7.65 -1.85
CA LEU A 83 -0.24 7.64 -0.63
C LEU A 83 0.58 8.05 0.59
N ILE A 84 1.76 7.45 0.75
CA ILE A 84 2.63 7.71 1.90
C ILE A 84 3.14 9.15 1.89
N ALA A 85 3.44 9.69 0.70
CA ALA A 85 3.97 11.05 0.55
C ALA A 85 2.90 12.14 0.61
N THR A 86 1.63 11.78 0.70
CA THR A 86 0.55 12.77 0.75
C THR A 86 0.68 13.62 2.01
N LYS A 87 0.66 14.95 1.81
CA LYS A 87 0.79 15.89 2.92
C LYS A 87 -0.30 15.66 3.94
N GLY A 88 0.08 15.51 5.19
CA GLY A 88 -0.84 15.23 6.29
C GLY A 88 -0.83 13.77 6.75
N VAL A 89 -0.27 12.87 5.98
CA VAL A 89 -0.03 11.50 6.43
C VAL A 89 1.11 11.56 7.47
N LYS A 90 0.81 11.11 8.69
CA LYS A 90 1.77 11.15 9.80
C LYS A 90 2.83 10.07 9.66
N HIS A 91 2.42 8.89 9.20
CA HIS A 91 3.31 7.75 9.02
C HIS A 91 2.68 6.81 8.00
N GLY A 92 3.53 6.19 7.18
CA GLY A 92 3.07 5.20 6.23
C GLY A 92 4.15 4.17 5.94
N ARG A 93 3.72 2.95 5.62
CA ARG A 93 4.61 1.86 5.22
C ARG A 93 3.98 1.07 4.10
N PHE A 94 4.83 0.57 3.23
CA PHE A 94 4.42 -0.34 2.17
C PHE A 94 5.17 -1.66 2.35
N ILE A 95 4.41 -2.74 2.42
CA ILE A 95 4.96 -4.09 2.48
C ILE A 95 4.59 -4.78 1.19
N LEU A 96 5.59 -5.19 0.45
CA LEU A 96 5.44 -5.86 -0.83
C LEU A 96 5.59 -7.36 -0.63
N THR A 97 4.73 -8.12 -1.30
CA THR A 97 4.79 -9.57 -1.29
C THR A 97 4.38 -10.11 -2.67
N THR A 98 4.12 -11.38 -2.75
CA THR A 98 3.74 -12.07 -3.98
C THR A 98 2.52 -12.93 -3.73
N SER A 99 1.94 -13.47 -4.81
CA SER A 99 0.83 -14.41 -4.69
C SER A 99 1.23 -15.75 -4.05
N GLY A 100 2.53 -16.01 -3.96
CA GLY A 100 3.03 -17.30 -3.51
C GLY A 100 3.24 -18.30 -4.64
N ARG A 101 2.77 -17.98 -5.84
CA ARG A 101 2.87 -18.89 -7.00
C ARG A 101 4.32 -19.22 -7.32
N ASP A 102 5.23 -18.25 -7.20
CA ASP A 102 6.63 -18.38 -7.54
C ASP A 102 7.50 -18.76 -6.33
N LEU A 103 6.89 -19.07 -5.20
CA LEU A 103 7.60 -19.46 -3.98
C LEU A 103 7.57 -20.99 -3.82
N PRO A 104 8.63 -21.57 -3.24
CA PRO A 104 8.68 -23.01 -2.98
C PRO A 104 7.67 -23.48 -1.96
#